data_4d4b24c83a88e55ca3d3d535788c11e9
#
_entry.id   4d4b24c83a88e55ca3d3d535788c11e9
#
_cell.length_a   1.000
_cell.length_b   1.000
_cell.length_c   1.000
_cell.angle_alpha   90.00
_cell.angle_beta   90.00
_cell.angle_gamma   90.00
#
_symmetry.space_group_name_H-M   'P 1'
#
loop_
_entity.id
_entity.type
_entity.pdbx_description
1 polymer ?
#
loop_
_entity_poly.entity_id
_entity_poly.type
_entity_poly.pdbx_seq_one_letter_code
_entity_poly.pdbx_strand_id
1 'polypeptide(L)'
;MFGPFDLPVVTGDPARRRAFMDEVVMALVPASDTLTTGYERVLRQRNRLLKEHDGRGSPPGIEAWDEQLVQTGTAVIQARAAAVSAITAPASAAFVDIAGYPLMVRYAPNVQVSGDVADAFRTQLAARRDDERQRRTTLVGPHRDDLELAVRELGARGFASHGETWVAALSLRLGLADAVKAAIGEAPLLVLDDPYSALDPTRRDHVASRLAARDGQVVISVADDADVPASSTQIWDVRAGSVHVRG
;
A
#
# COMPACT_ATOMS: atom_id res chain seq x y z
N MET A 1 1.73 -10.13 -6.95
CA MET A 1 0.54 -10.50 -7.75
C MET A 1 -0.36 -9.29 -7.89
N PHE A 2 -1.00 -9.08 -9.06
CA PHE A 2 -2.02 -8.05 -9.30
C PHE A 2 -3.33 -8.72 -9.73
N GLY A 3 -4.47 -8.13 -9.33
CA GLY A 3 -5.79 -8.56 -9.73
C GLY A 3 -6.90 -7.63 -9.20
N PRO A 4 -8.18 -7.96 -9.41
CA PRO A 4 -9.32 -7.15 -8.95
C PRO A 4 -9.33 -6.85 -7.45
N PHE A 5 -8.68 -7.70 -6.65
CA PHE A 5 -8.54 -7.51 -5.20
C PHE A 5 -7.62 -6.35 -4.80
N ASP A 6 -6.88 -5.75 -5.76
CA ASP A 6 -6.04 -4.57 -5.53
C ASP A 6 -6.78 -3.25 -5.66
N LEU A 7 -7.92 -3.24 -6.36
CA LEU A 7 -8.71 -2.02 -6.56
C LEU A 7 -9.11 -1.32 -5.25
N PRO A 8 -9.40 -2.04 -4.15
CA PRO A 8 -9.68 -1.42 -2.86
C PRO A 8 -8.53 -0.58 -2.26
N VAL A 9 -7.30 -0.69 -2.78
CA VAL A 9 -6.22 0.24 -2.39
C VAL A 9 -6.53 1.66 -2.87
N VAL A 10 -7.16 1.79 -4.04
CA VAL A 10 -7.54 3.09 -4.63
C VAL A 10 -8.88 3.58 -4.11
N THR A 11 -9.91 2.72 -4.13
CA THR A 11 -11.30 3.10 -3.86
C THR A 11 -11.78 2.84 -2.43
N GLY A 12 -11.11 1.93 -1.73
CA GLY A 12 -11.52 1.43 -0.42
C GLY A 12 -11.16 2.34 0.75
N ASP A 13 -11.32 1.78 1.93
CA ASP A 13 -11.06 2.47 3.20
C ASP A 13 -9.56 2.62 3.49
N PRO A 14 -9.16 3.57 4.35
CA PRO A 14 -7.77 3.75 4.77
C PRO A 14 -7.11 2.47 5.29
N ALA A 15 -7.87 1.52 5.83
CA ALA A 15 -7.34 0.23 6.28
C ALA A 15 -6.71 -0.57 5.13
N ARG A 16 -7.29 -0.54 3.92
CA ARG A 16 -6.75 -1.20 2.72
C ARG A 16 -5.43 -0.56 2.29
N ARG A 17 -5.35 0.76 2.33
CA ARG A 17 -4.13 1.50 2.00
C ARG A 17 -3.02 1.29 3.03
N ARG A 18 -3.35 1.19 4.31
CA ARG A 18 -2.37 0.80 5.34
C ARG A 18 -1.85 -0.61 5.12
N ALA A 19 -2.72 -1.57 4.84
CA ALA A 19 -2.31 -2.94 4.53
C ALA A 19 -1.36 -3.00 3.33
N PHE A 20 -1.64 -2.20 2.28
CA PHE A 20 -0.74 -2.09 1.12
C PHE A 20 0.61 -1.47 1.52
N MET A 21 0.64 -0.39 2.31
CA MET A 21 1.90 0.18 2.80
C MET A 21 2.72 -0.82 3.61
N ASP A 22 2.06 -1.61 4.47
CA ASP A 22 2.73 -2.64 5.27
C ASP A 22 3.25 -3.79 4.38
N GLU A 23 2.53 -4.16 3.32
CA GLU A 23 3.01 -5.10 2.30
C GLU A 23 4.27 -4.56 1.60
N VAL A 24 4.29 -3.29 1.21
CA VAL A 24 5.47 -2.64 0.61
C VAL A 24 6.67 -2.68 1.58
N VAL A 25 6.43 -2.36 2.86
CA VAL A 25 7.47 -2.42 3.90
C VAL A 25 8.05 -3.84 3.99
N MET A 26 7.20 -4.86 4.08
CA MET A 26 7.66 -6.27 4.17
C MET A 26 8.42 -6.71 2.91
N ALA A 27 7.98 -6.29 1.74
CA ALA A 27 8.64 -6.65 0.48
C ALA A 27 10.04 -6.03 0.34
N LEU A 28 10.23 -4.82 0.84
CA LEU A 28 11.53 -4.11 0.77
C LEU A 28 12.45 -4.46 1.94
N VAL A 29 11.90 -4.77 3.10
CA VAL A 29 12.65 -5.08 4.34
C VAL A 29 12.02 -6.31 5.01
N PRO A 30 12.37 -7.54 4.59
CA PRO A 30 11.77 -8.77 5.13
C PRO A 30 11.87 -8.92 6.66
N ALA A 31 12.92 -8.36 7.28
CA ALA A 31 13.06 -8.36 8.75
C ALA A 31 12.03 -7.48 9.49
N SER A 32 11.17 -6.75 8.77
CA SER A 32 10.16 -5.84 9.33
C SER A 32 8.80 -6.49 9.63
N ASP A 33 8.65 -7.79 9.45
CA ASP A 33 7.40 -8.54 9.64
C ASP A 33 6.77 -8.35 11.02
N THR A 34 7.59 -8.08 12.05
CA THR A 34 7.14 -7.87 13.43
C THR A 34 6.80 -6.42 13.78
N LEU A 35 7.12 -5.44 12.93
CA LEU A 35 6.93 -4.01 13.25
C LEU A 35 5.45 -3.67 13.50
N THR A 36 4.60 -3.95 12.53
CA THR A 36 3.17 -3.65 12.62
C THR A 36 2.49 -4.46 13.72
N THR A 37 2.80 -5.77 13.82
CA THR A 37 2.22 -6.64 14.85
C THR A 37 2.65 -6.24 16.26
N GLY A 38 3.90 -5.80 16.44
CA GLY A 38 4.42 -5.25 17.68
C GLY A 38 3.66 -3.99 18.11
N TYR A 39 3.53 -3.05 17.21
CA TYR A 39 2.76 -1.82 17.43
C TYR A 39 1.29 -2.12 17.77
N GLU A 40 0.63 -2.98 17.01
CA GLU A 40 -0.77 -3.34 17.24
C GLU A 40 -1.01 -4.00 18.61
N ARG A 41 -0.06 -4.81 19.08
CA ARG A 41 -0.14 -5.40 20.42
C ARG A 41 -0.12 -4.31 21.49
N VAL A 42 0.80 -3.35 21.39
CA VAL A 42 0.88 -2.22 22.33
C VAL A 42 -0.39 -1.38 22.27
N LEU A 43 -0.87 -1.05 21.06
CA LEU A 43 -2.09 -0.30 20.84
C LEU A 43 -3.32 -0.97 21.49
N ARG A 44 -3.46 -2.30 21.33
CA ARG A 44 -4.56 -3.05 21.96
C ARG A 44 -4.51 -2.98 23.49
N GLN A 45 -3.33 -3.12 24.10
CA GLN A 45 -3.19 -3.04 25.56
C GLN A 45 -3.48 -1.63 26.07
N ARG A 46 -2.94 -0.59 25.41
CA ARG A 46 -3.24 0.79 25.75
C ARG A 46 -4.73 1.11 25.63
N ASN A 47 -5.37 0.68 24.55
CA ASN A 47 -6.81 0.87 24.35
C ASN A 47 -7.64 0.12 25.40
N ARG A 48 -7.18 -1.03 25.89
CA ARG A 48 -7.81 -1.75 26.99
C ARG A 48 -7.78 -0.94 28.27
N LEU A 49 -6.63 -0.36 28.65
CA LEU A 49 -6.54 0.53 29.80
C LEU A 49 -7.49 1.73 29.71
N LEU A 50 -7.57 2.37 28.52
CA LEU A 50 -8.49 3.49 28.31
C LEU A 50 -9.96 3.10 28.45
N LYS A 51 -10.32 1.86 28.08
CA LYS A 51 -11.70 1.34 28.18
C LYS A 51 -12.11 0.93 29.60
N GLU A 52 -11.17 0.34 30.34
CA GLU A 52 -11.42 -0.18 31.69
C GLU A 52 -11.37 0.92 32.76
N HIS A 53 -10.81 2.11 32.43
CA HIS A 53 -10.69 3.21 33.39
C HIS A 53 -11.98 4.06 33.42
N ASP A 54 -12.71 3.96 34.53
CA ASP A 54 -13.90 4.77 34.81
C ASP A 54 -13.64 5.97 35.73
N GLY A 55 -12.40 6.13 36.20
CA GLY A 55 -11.98 7.19 37.13
C GLY A 55 -11.80 8.55 36.49
N ARG A 56 -11.65 9.58 37.35
CA ARG A 56 -11.17 10.90 36.92
C ARG A 56 -9.66 10.86 36.72
N GLY A 57 -9.16 11.58 35.69
CA GLY A 57 -7.73 11.63 35.38
C GLY A 57 -7.27 10.54 34.40
N SER A 58 -5.97 10.37 34.28
CA SER A 58 -5.37 9.36 33.39
C SER A 58 -5.40 7.96 34.04
N PRO A 59 -5.57 6.88 33.27
CA PRO A 59 -5.43 5.52 33.77
C PRO A 59 -4.06 5.30 34.42
N PRO A 60 -3.97 4.66 35.59
CA PRO A 60 -2.70 4.33 36.19
C PRO A 60 -1.81 3.49 35.26
N GLY A 61 -0.54 3.88 35.09
CA GLY A 61 0.44 3.17 34.26
C GLY A 61 0.31 3.41 32.76
N ILE A 62 -0.55 4.34 32.30
CA ILE A 62 -0.69 4.64 30.88
C ILE A 62 0.60 5.21 30.28
N GLU A 63 1.41 5.89 31.07
CA GLU A 63 2.66 6.49 30.63
C GLU A 63 3.66 5.44 30.12
N ALA A 64 3.70 4.27 30.71
CA ALA A 64 4.54 3.16 30.24
C ALA A 64 4.07 2.64 28.88
N TRP A 65 2.75 2.60 28.66
CA TRP A 65 2.18 2.22 27.36
C TRP A 65 2.30 3.33 26.33
N ASP A 66 2.28 4.60 26.74
CA ASP A 66 2.54 5.73 25.86
C ASP A 66 3.96 5.64 25.28
N GLU A 67 4.96 5.39 26.11
CA GLU A 67 6.35 5.28 25.65
C GLU A 67 6.57 4.07 24.73
N GLN A 68 5.97 2.92 25.05
CA GLN A 68 6.01 1.75 24.15
C GLN A 68 5.29 2.02 22.83
N LEU A 69 4.14 2.73 22.86
CA LEU A 69 3.39 3.11 21.66
C LEU A 69 4.22 4.05 20.78
N VAL A 70 4.88 5.05 21.38
CA VAL A 70 5.76 5.98 20.68
C VAL A 70 6.93 5.22 20.05
N GLN A 71 7.62 4.39 20.80
CA GLN A 71 8.77 3.62 20.30
C GLN A 71 8.39 2.72 19.11
N THR A 72 7.35 1.89 19.27
CA THR A 72 6.92 0.96 18.23
C THR A 72 6.27 1.69 17.05
N GLY A 73 5.48 2.72 17.32
CA GLY A 73 4.81 3.51 16.28
C GLY A 73 5.76 4.36 15.45
N THR A 74 6.82 4.92 16.06
CA THR A 74 7.87 5.65 15.33
C THR A 74 8.54 4.74 14.29
N ALA A 75 8.85 3.50 14.65
CA ALA A 75 9.43 2.53 13.73
C ALA A 75 8.50 2.24 12.54
N VAL A 76 7.19 2.08 12.79
CA VAL A 76 6.20 1.89 11.71
C VAL A 76 6.11 3.11 10.80
N ILE A 77 6.05 4.34 11.36
CA ILE A 77 5.97 5.59 10.58
C ILE A 77 7.19 5.73 9.67
N GLN A 78 8.39 5.52 10.20
CA GLN A 78 9.64 5.62 9.45
C GLN A 78 9.73 4.58 8.35
N ALA A 79 9.36 3.32 8.63
CA ALA A 79 9.34 2.24 7.65
C ALA A 79 8.36 2.53 6.51
N ARG A 80 7.14 2.97 6.81
CA ARG A 80 6.14 3.36 5.79
C ARG A 80 6.60 4.56 4.96
N ALA A 81 7.19 5.57 5.58
CA ALA A 81 7.71 6.75 4.87
C ALA A 81 8.78 6.34 3.84
N ALA A 82 9.73 5.50 4.25
CA ALA A 82 10.76 4.97 3.35
C ALA A 82 10.16 4.11 2.24
N ALA A 83 9.24 3.20 2.57
CA ALA A 83 8.58 2.31 1.64
C ALA A 83 7.76 3.07 0.57
N VAL A 84 6.94 4.04 0.99
CA VAL A 84 6.16 4.87 0.06
C VAL A 84 7.08 5.73 -0.81
N SER A 85 8.15 6.30 -0.23
CA SER A 85 9.15 7.04 -1.02
C SER A 85 9.76 6.18 -2.13
N ALA A 86 10.07 4.90 -1.83
CA ALA A 86 10.67 3.99 -2.80
C ALA A 86 9.74 3.66 -3.98
N ILE A 87 8.42 3.54 -3.75
CA ILE A 87 7.46 3.20 -4.81
C ILE A 87 6.88 4.41 -5.55
N THR A 88 6.99 5.62 -5.00
CA THR A 88 6.30 6.82 -5.55
C THR A 88 6.71 7.10 -6.99
N ALA A 89 8.01 7.23 -7.27
CA ALA A 89 8.49 7.53 -8.61
C ALA A 89 8.20 6.41 -9.62
N PRO A 90 8.52 5.12 -9.34
CA PRO A 90 8.24 4.05 -10.29
C PRO A 90 6.73 3.81 -10.51
N ALA A 91 5.87 3.97 -9.50
CA ALA A 91 4.42 3.87 -9.68
C ALA A 91 3.86 5.02 -10.54
N SER A 92 4.33 6.27 -10.30
CA SER A 92 3.94 7.41 -11.12
C SER A 92 4.40 7.25 -12.57
N ALA A 93 5.63 6.77 -12.80
CA ALA A 93 6.15 6.49 -14.13
C ALA A 93 5.30 5.42 -14.84
N ALA A 94 4.95 4.32 -14.15
CA ALA A 94 4.08 3.30 -14.71
C ALA A 94 2.71 3.86 -15.10
N PHE A 95 2.15 4.73 -14.28
CA PHE A 95 0.85 5.36 -14.58
C PHE A 95 0.95 6.32 -15.76
N VAL A 96 2.02 7.12 -15.86
CA VAL A 96 2.26 8.02 -17.01
C VAL A 96 2.37 7.23 -18.30
N ASP A 97 3.14 6.14 -18.31
CA ASP A 97 3.31 5.31 -19.51
C ASP A 97 1.98 4.72 -20.01
N ILE A 98 1.05 4.42 -19.12
CA ILE A 98 -0.23 3.79 -19.46
C ILE A 98 -1.33 4.83 -19.71
N ALA A 99 -1.42 5.86 -18.88
CA ALA A 99 -2.54 6.83 -18.88
C ALA A 99 -2.19 8.18 -19.53
N GLY A 100 -0.90 8.51 -19.69
CA GLY A 100 -0.44 9.77 -20.30
C GLY A 100 -0.34 10.96 -19.34
N TYR A 101 -0.60 10.79 -18.04
CA TYR A 101 -0.52 11.82 -17.01
C TYR A 101 -0.14 11.22 -15.65
N PRO A 102 0.35 12.00 -14.67
CA PRO A 102 0.90 11.45 -13.44
C PRO A 102 -0.16 10.95 -12.45
N LEU A 103 0.21 9.91 -11.69
CA LEU A 103 -0.40 9.52 -10.43
C LEU A 103 0.40 10.14 -9.28
N MET A 104 -0.25 10.89 -8.42
CA MET A 104 0.33 11.31 -7.14
C MET A 104 0.18 10.19 -6.12
N VAL A 105 1.28 9.82 -5.49
CA VAL A 105 1.33 8.85 -4.39
C VAL A 105 2.04 9.54 -3.23
N ARG A 106 1.36 9.70 -2.09
CA ARG A 106 1.92 10.39 -0.93
C ARG A 106 1.57 9.68 0.37
N TYR A 107 2.56 9.47 1.22
CA TYR A 107 2.32 9.04 2.59
C TYR A 107 1.75 10.19 3.41
N ALA A 108 0.65 9.93 4.09
CA ALA A 108 -0.04 10.87 4.98
C ALA A 108 -0.02 10.32 6.41
N PRO A 109 1.05 10.57 7.18
CA PRO A 109 1.12 10.13 8.56
C PRO A 109 0.10 10.89 9.41
N ASN A 110 -0.57 10.19 10.33
CA ASN A 110 -1.46 10.83 11.31
C ASN A 110 -0.66 11.68 12.31
N VAL A 111 0.55 11.25 12.66
CA VAL A 111 1.47 12.06 13.46
C VAL A 111 2.09 13.12 12.55
N GLN A 112 1.76 14.40 12.82
CA GLN A 112 2.33 15.53 12.09
C GLN A 112 3.78 15.73 12.53
N VAL A 113 4.72 15.44 11.63
CA VAL A 113 6.15 15.46 11.95
C VAL A 113 6.74 16.85 11.66
N SER A 114 7.30 17.47 12.71
CA SER A 114 8.15 18.65 12.62
C SER A 114 9.40 18.36 13.47
N GLY A 115 10.47 17.88 12.85
CA GLY A 115 11.67 17.44 13.55
C GLY A 115 11.71 15.95 13.84
N ASP A 116 12.01 15.54 15.07
CA ASP A 116 12.05 14.14 15.46
C ASP A 116 10.65 13.51 15.54
N VAL A 117 10.48 12.33 14.96
CA VAL A 117 9.18 11.64 14.87
C VAL A 117 8.67 11.22 16.26
N ALA A 118 9.57 10.72 17.12
CA ALA A 118 9.17 10.25 18.45
C ALA A 118 8.74 11.42 19.34
N ASP A 119 9.45 12.56 19.27
CA ASP A 119 9.10 13.75 20.04
C ASP A 119 7.78 14.38 19.55
N ALA A 120 7.57 14.43 18.24
CA ALA A 120 6.30 14.87 17.66
C ALA A 120 5.15 13.95 18.10
N PHE A 121 5.37 12.64 18.12
CA PHE A 121 4.37 11.67 18.54
C PHE A 121 4.04 11.83 20.04
N ARG A 122 5.04 11.93 20.93
CA ARG A 122 4.83 12.18 22.38
C ARG A 122 4.01 13.44 22.61
N THR A 123 4.39 14.52 21.94
CA THR A 123 3.72 15.81 22.07
C THR A 123 2.24 15.74 21.66
N GLN A 124 1.95 15.13 20.50
CA GLN A 124 0.58 15.02 20.01
C GLN A 124 -0.25 14.04 20.84
N LEU A 125 0.35 12.94 21.32
CA LEU A 125 -0.31 11.98 22.20
C LEU A 125 -0.71 12.66 23.53
N ALA A 126 0.21 13.44 24.13
CA ALA A 126 -0.08 14.20 25.35
C ALA A 126 -1.19 15.23 25.13
N ALA A 127 -1.16 15.95 24.00
CA ALA A 127 -2.18 16.94 23.66
C ALA A 127 -3.59 16.36 23.44
N ARG A 128 -3.68 15.07 23.06
CA ARG A 128 -4.95 14.38 22.82
C ARG A 128 -5.45 13.52 23.99
N ARG A 129 -4.74 13.53 25.11
CA ARG A 129 -5.03 12.63 26.26
C ARG A 129 -6.47 12.71 26.76
N ASP A 130 -7.01 13.91 26.90
CA ASP A 130 -8.39 14.09 27.36
C ASP A 130 -9.42 13.60 26.34
N ASP A 131 -9.21 13.87 25.06
CA ASP A 131 -10.05 13.36 23.97
C ASP A 131 -10.02 11.82 23.93
N GLU A 132 -8.83 11.21 24.08
CA GLU A 132 -8.64 9.76 24.08
C GLU A 132 -9.36 9.10 25.27
N ARG A 133 -9.28 9.72 26.44
CA ARG A 133 -9.99 9.27 27.64
C ARG A 133 -11.51 9.31 27.42
N GLN A 134 -12.04 10.42 26.90
CA GLN A 134 -13.48 10.56 26.62
C GLN A 134 -13.96 9.52 25.60
N ARG A 135 -13.18 9.29 24.53
CA ARG A 135 -13.50 8.34 23.46
C ARG A 135 -13.10 6.91 23.76
N ARG A 136 -12.38 6.68 24.86
CA ARG A 136 -11.84 5.38 25.30
C ARG A 136 -11.03 4.67 24.22
N THR A 137 -10.27 5.43 23.43
CA THR A 137 -9.46 4.91 22.32
C THR A 137 -8.28 5.83 21.98
N THR A 138 -7.21 5.27 21.46
CA THR A 138 -6.05 6.00 20.96
C THR A 138 -6.41 6.78 19.69
N LEU A 139 -6.07 8.05 19.64
CA LEU A 139 -6.40 8.96 18.54
C LEU A 139 -5.20 9.38 17.71
N VAL A 140 -3.98 9.12 18.17
CA VAL A 140 -2.74 9.50 17.51
C VAL A 140 -1.90 8.26 17.25
N GLY A 141 -1.34 8.15 16.04
CA GLY A 141 -0.41 7.08 15.69
C GLY A 141 -0.68 6.41 14.33
N PRO A 142 0.22 5.50 13.91
CA PRO A 142 0.21 4.92 12.57
C PRO A 142 -1.01 4.04 12.23
N HIS A 143 -1.81 3.61 13.19
CA HIS A 143 -3.11 2.98 12.92
C HIS A 143 -4.14 3.92 12.28
N ARG A 144 -3.83 5.21 12.18
CA ARG A 144 -4.64 6.27 11.54
C ARG A 144 -3.98 6.90 10.33
N ASP A 145 -2.82 6.39 9.92
CA ASP A 145 -2.16 6.84 8.70
C ASP A 145 -3.00 6.56 7.46
N ASP A 146 -2.66 7.28 6.40
CA ASP A 146 -3.23 7.03 5.09
C ASP A 146 -2.17 7.08 3.98
N LEU A 147 -2.50 6.53 2.83
CA LEU A 147 -1.80 6.70 1.56
C LEU A 147 -2.69 7.54 0.66
N GLU A 148 -2.30 8.74 0.37
CA GLU A 148 -3.02 9.61 -0.53
C GLU A 148 -2.66 9.30 -1.98
N LEU A 149 -3.70 9.08 -2.77
CA LEU A 149 -3.62 8.84 -4.20
C LEU A 149 -4.45 9.91 -4.91
N ALA A 150 -3.85 10.61 -5.88
CA ALA A 150 -4.58 11.56 -6.70
C ALA A 150 -4.24 11.42 -8.18
N VAL A 151 -5.24 11.59 -9.02
CA VAL A 151 -5.17 11.57 -10.48
C VAL A 151 -5.63 12.94 -10.97
N ARG A 152 -4.83 13.61 -11.80
CA ARG A 152 -5.14 14.97 -12.28
C ARG A 152 -5.48 15.94 -11.13
N GLU A 153 -4.71 15.89 -10.04
CA GLU A 153 -4.89 16.71 -8.84
C GLU A 153 -6.18 16.44 -8.02
N LEU A 154 -7.00 15.48 -8.45
CA LEU A 154 -8.21 15.07 -7.75
C LEU A 154 -7.98 13.76 -6.99
N GLY A 155 -8.51 13.68 -5.78
CA GLY A 155 -8.40 12.46 -4.96
C GLY A 155 -8.95 11.24 -5.69
N ALA A 156 -8.13 10.21 -5.90
CA ALA A 156 -8.48 9.06 -6.72
C ALA A 156 -9.74 8.34 -6.21
N ARG A 157 -9.94 8.25 -4.90
CA ARG A 157 -11.07 7.54 -4.28
C ARG A 157 -12.45 8.04 -4.73
N GLY A 158 -12.60 9.31 -5.06
CA GLY A 158 -13.93 9.87 -5.39
C GLY A 158 -14.07 10.32 -6.85
N PHE A 159 -12.97 10.45 -7.56
CA PHE A 159 -12.94 11.11 -8.85
C PHE A 159 -12.31 10.29 -9.97
N ALA A 160 -11.54 9.25 -9.67
CA ALA A 160 -10.97 8.39 -10.69
C ALA A 160 -12.08 7.56 -11.37
N SER A 161 -12.05 7.49 -12.69
CA SER A 161 -12.87 6.58 -13.48
C SER A 161 -12.49 5.11 -13.17
N HIS A 162 -13.31 4.17 -13.61
CA HIS A 162 -13.01 2.75 -13.42
C HIS A 162 -11.67 2.35 -14.06
N GLY A 163 -11.40 2.79 -15.29
CA GLY A 163 -10.12 2.54 -15.94
C GLY A 163 -8.94 3.21 -15.24
N GLU A 164 -9.09 4.45 -14.76
CA GLU A 164 -8.05 5.13 -13.97
C GLU A 164 -7.78 4.42 -12.64
N THR A 165 -8.82 3.95 -11.98
CA THR A 165 -8.70 3.13 -10.75
C THR A 165 -7.89 1.86 -11.02
N TRP A 166 -8.20 1.18 -12.13
CA TRP A 166 -7.51 -0.04 -12.56
C TRP A 166 -6.02 0.22 -12.83
N VAL A 167 -5.74 1.25 -13.66
CA VAL A 167 -4.36 1.64 -13.97
C VAL A 167 -3.61 2.07 -12.72
N ALA A 168 -4.25 2.79 -11.79
CA ALA A 168 -3.61 3.21 -10.54
C ALA A 168 -3.22 2.01 -9.67
N ALA A 169 -4.11 1.04 -9.49
CA ALA A 169 -3.82 -0.17 -8.73
C ALA A 169 -2.71 -1.01 -9.40
N LEU A 170 -2.76 -1.18 -10.72
CA LEU A 170 -1.71 -1.85 -11.49
C LEU A 170 -0.37 -1.12 -11.36
N SER A 171 -0.36 0.21 -11.48
CA SER A 171 0.85 1.03 -11.38
C SER A 171 1.50 0.95 -10.00
N LEU A 172 0.72 0.88 -8.93
CA LEU A 172 1.24 0.64 -7.57
C LEU A 172 1.93 -0.72 -7.47
N ARG A 173 1.39 -1.78 -8.08
CA ARG A 173 2.01 -3.11 -8.13
C ARG A 173 3.27 -3.14 -8.98
N LEU A 174 3.27 -2.48 -10.14
CA LEU A 174 4.45 -2.33 -10.98
C LEU A 174 5.54 -1.53 -10.26
N GLY A 175 5.17 -0.43 -9.60
CA GLY A 175 6.09 0.38 -8.80
C GLY A 175 6.70 -0.40 -7.63
N LEU A 176 5.92 -1.25 -6.96
CA LEU A 176 6.44 -2.15 -5.93
C LEU A 176 7.45 -3.14 -6.52
N ALA A 177 7.14 -3.77 -7.66
CA ALA A 177 8.06 -4.70 -8.31
C ALA A 177 9.38 -4.02 -8.73
N ASP A 178 9.31 -2.77 -9.23
CA ASP A 178 10.48 -1.98 -9.60
C ASP A 178 11.32 -1.58 -8.37
N ALA A 179 10.66 -1.20 -7.27
CA ALA A 179 11.33 -0.89 -6.01
C ALA A 179 12.02 -2.12 -5.39
N VAL A 180 11.37 -3.29 -5.45
CA VAL A 180 11.96 -4.56 -5.01
C VAL A 180 13.19 -4.90 -5.86
N LYS A 181 13.10 -4.78 -7.19
CA LYS A 181 14.25 -4.98 -8.08
C LYS A 181 15.41 -4.05 -7.72
N ALA A 182 15.13 -2.78 -7.47
CA ALA A 182 16.15 -1.80 -7.08
C ALA A 182 16.79 -2.14 -5.72
N ALA A 183 16.04 -2.67 -4.76
CA ALA A 183 16.53 -3.01 -3.43
C ALA A 183 17.31 -4.33 -3.37
N ILE A 184 16.90 -5.34 -4.15
CA ILE A 184 17.47 -6.71 -4.08
C ILE A 184 18.43 -6.98 -5.25
N GLY A 185 18.34 -6.23 -6.36
CA GLY A 185 19.14 -6.43 -7.58
C GLY A 185 18.53 -7.44 -8.55
N GLU A 186 17.45 -8.14 -8.18
CA GLU A 186 16.78 -9.15 -9.00
C GLU A 186 15.32 -8.77 -9.23
N ALA A 187 14.82 -8.99 -10.45
CA ALA A 187 13.42 -8.72 -10.77
C ALA A 187 12.52 -9.79 -10.16
N PRO A 188 11.48 -9.42 -9.38
CA PRO A 188 10.55 -10.38 -8.84
C PRO A 188 9.66 -10.97 -9.95
N LEU A 189 9.18 -12.22 -9.75
CA LEU A 189 8.10 -12.79 -10.55
C LEU A 189 6.86 -11.91 -10.44
N LEU A 190 6.34 -11.46 -11.57
CA LEU A 190 5.11 -10.69 -11.65
C LEU A 190 3.96 -11.58 -12.16
N VAL A 191 2.92 -11.71 -11.35
CA VAL A 191 1.71 -12.45 -11.74
C VAL A 191 0.56 -11.46 -11.86
N LEU A 192 -0.09 -11.40 -13.01
CA LEU A 192 -1.17 -10.48 -13.32
C LEU A 192 -2.42 -11.26 -13.71
N ASP A 193 -3.50 -11.05 -12.96
CA ASP A 193 -4.79 -11.67 -13.22
C ASP A 193 -5.68 -10.68 -13.97
N ASP A 194 -5.94 -11.00 -15.23
CA ASP A 194 -6.75 -10.22 -16.18
C ASP A 194 -6.42 -8.72 -16.22
N PRO A 195 -5.15 -8.32 -16.48
CA PRO A 195 -4.72 -6.92 -16.34
C PRO A 195 -5.36 -5.98 -17.34
N TYR A 196 -6.06 -6.50 -18.35
CA TYR A 196 -6.62 -5.72 -19.47
C TYR A 196 -8.11 -5.46 -19.36
N SER A 197 -8.85 -6.09 -18.44
CA SER A 197 -10.32 -6.14 -18.44
C SER A 197 -11.03 -4.78 -18.37
N ALA A 198 -10.40 -3.78 -17.76
CA ALA A 198 -10.97 -2.44 -17.59
C ALA A 198 -10.35 -1.38 -18.51
N LEU A 199 -9.56 -1.80 -19.51
CA LEU A 199 -8.75 -0.91 -20.34
C LEU A 199 -9.26 -0.81 -21.76
N ASP A 200 -9.22 0.40 -22.33
CA ASP A 200 -9.37 0.62 -23.77
C ASP A 200 -8.17 0.05 -24.55
N PRO A 201 -8.28 -0.16 -25.87
CA PRO A 201 -7.21 -0.75 -26.68
C PRO A 201 -5.86 -0.04 -26.54
N THR A 202 -5.85 1.28 -26.52
CA THR A 202 -4.60 2.06 -26.40
C THR A 202 -3.88 1.79 -25.09
N ARG A 203 -4.61 1.77 -23.97
CA ARG A 203 -4.04 1.46 -22.66
C ARG A 203 -3.59 0.00 -22.55
N ARG A 204 -4.31 -0.93 -23.19
CA ARG A 204 -3.87 -2.34 -23.27
C ARG A 204 -2.51 -2.46 -23.95
N ASP A 205 -2.32 -1.77 -25.08
CA ASP A 205 -1.05 -1.76 -25.81
C ASP A 205 0.09 -1.15 -24.97
N HIS A 206 -0.19 -0.10 -24.22
CA HIS A 206 0.79 0.50 -23.31
C HIS A 206 1.18 -0.45 -22.16
N VAL A 207 0.21 -1.14 -21.57
CA VAL A 207 0.49 -2.16 -20.53
C VAL A 207 1.32 -3.29 -21.11
N ALA A 208 0.93 -3.84 -22.27
CA ALA A 208 1.65 -4.92 -22.94
C ALA A 208 3.10 -4.54 -23.27
N SER A 209 3.31 -3.34 -23.81
CA SER A 209 4.63 -2.79 -24.14
C SER A 209 5.49 -2.62 -22.89
N ARG A 210 4.93 -2.09 -21.80
CA ARG A 210 5.64 -1.94 -20.53
C ARG A 210 6.04 -3.27 -19.92
N LEU A 211 5.15 -4.27 -19.98
CA LEU A 211 5.43 -5.61 -19.47
C LEU A 211 6.50 -6.33 -20.32
N ALA A 212 6.47 -6.19 -21.64
CA ALA A 212 7.46 -6.75 -22.55
C ALA A 212 8.86 -6.14 -22.36
N ALA A 213 8.95 -4.88 -21.93
CA ALA A 213 10.21 -4.19 -21.67
C ALA A 213 10.81 -4.52 -20.29
N ARG A 214 10.09 -5.28 -19.43
CA ARG A 214 10.60 -5.62 -18.09
C ARG A 214 11.61 -6.78 -18.13
N ASP A 215 12.58 -6.67 -17.26
CA ASP A 215 13.37 -7.84 -16.89
C ASP A 215 12.58 -8.75 -15.95
N GLY A 216 12.90 -10.03 -15.97
CA GLY A 216 12.28 -11.03 -15.12
C GLY A 216 11.04 -11.69 -15.75
N GLN A 217 10.50 -12.64 -15.03
CA GLN A 217 9.36 -13.43 -15.49
C GLN A 217 8.04 -12.71 -15.22
N VAL A 218 7.18 -12.67 -16.24
CA VAL A 218 5.80 -12.16 -16.11
C VAL A 218 4.83 -13.28 -16.50
N VAL A 219 3.87 -13.57 -15.65
CA VAL A 219 2.77 -14.50 -15.90
C VAL A 219 1.47 -13.70 -15.94
N ILE A 220 0.72 -13.85 -17.03
CA ILE A 220 -0.54 -13.11 -17.24
C ILE A 220 -1.65 -14.12 -17.48
N SER A 221 -2.74 -14.05 -16.74
CA SER A 221 -3.99 -14.70 -17.10
C SER A 221 -4.86 -13.76 -17.91
N VAL A 222 -5.51 -14.25 -18.94
CA VAL A 222 -6.51 -13.54 -19.75
C VAL A 222 -7.69 -14.43 -20.04
N ALA A 223 -8.88 -13.86 -20.16
CA ALA A 223 -10.11 -14.60 -20.45
C ALA A 223 -10.33 -14.80 -21.96
N ASP A 224 -9.79 -13.92 -22.79
CA ASP A 224 -9.97 -13.93 -24.26
C ASP A 224 -8.61 -14.09 -24.95
N ASP A 225 -8.57 -14.91 -26.00
CA ASP A 225 -7.39 -15.06 -26.86
C ASP A 225 -6.95 -13.74 -27.51
N ALA A 226 -7.87 -12.82 -27.76
CA ALA A 226 -7.57 -11.51 -28.29
C ALA A 226 -6.74 -10.63 -27.32
N ASP A 227 -6.76 -10.94 -26.05
CA ASP A 227 -6.00 -10.23 -24.99
C ASP A 227 -4.60 -10.84 -24.74
N VAL A 228 -4.23 -11.94 -25.44
CA VAL A 228 -2.89 -12.53 -25.33
C VAL A 228 -1.87 -11.60 -25.98
N PRO A 229 -0.87 -11.10 -25.21
CA PRO A 229 0.14 -10.21 -25.77
C PRO A 229 0.95 -10.88 -26.89
N ALA A 230 1.19 -10.19 -27.99
CA ALA A 230 2.03 -10.71 -29.10
C ALA A 230 3.49 -11.01 -28.66
N SER A 231 3.94 -10.41 -27.56
CA SER A 231 5.27 -10.63 -26.96
C SER A 231 5.33 -11.88 -26.07
N SER A 232 4.25 -12.64 -25.92
CA SER A 232 4.23 -13.85 -25.10
C SER A 232 5.20 -14.90 -25.64
N THR A 233 6.11 -15.38 -24.81
CA THR A 233 7.09 -16.42 -25.18
C THR A 233 6.55 -17.82 -25.01
N GLN A 234 5.54 -17.99 -24.16
CA GLN A 234 4.86 -19.26 -23.92
C GLN A 234 3.38 -19.02 -23.57
N ILE A 235 2.50 -19.80 -24.14
CA ILE A 235 1.06 -19.71 -23.92
C ILE A 235 0.56 -21.06 -23.38
N TRP A 236 -0.29 -20.98 -22.34
CA TRP A 236 -0.96 -22.14 -21.77
C TRP A 236 -2.47 -21.98 -21.88
N ASP A 237 -3.12 -23.00 -22.45
CA ASP A 237 -4.57 -23.11 -22.42
C ASP A 237 -5.02 -23.85 -21.17
N VAL A 238 -5.90 -23.19 -20.39
CA VAL A 238 -6.51 -23.79 -19.19
C VAL A 238 -7.96 -24.15 -19.49
N ARG A 239 -8.29 -25.45 -19.54
CA ARG A 239 -9.63 -25.93 -19.85
C ARG A 239 -10.03 -27.08 -18.93
N ALA A 240 -11.20 -26.96 -18.31
CA ALA A 240 -11.77 -28.03 -17.46
C ALA A 240 -10.79 -28.59 -16.41
N GLY A 241 -9.96 -27.72 -15.80
CA GLY A 241 -8.99 -28.11 -14.78
C GLY A 241 -7.69 -28.72 -15.32
N SER A 242 -7.49 -28.73 -16.64
CA SER A 242 -6.25 -29.16 -17.29
C SER A 242 -5.51 -28.00 -17.92
N VAL A 243 -4.17 -28.09 -17.93
CA VAL A 243 -3.28 -27.08 -18.50
C VAL A 243 -2.53 -27.68 -19.69
N HIS A 244 -2.58 -27.07 -20.83
CA HIS A 244 -1.91 -27.48 -22.05
C HIS A 244 -1.04 -26.36 -22.62
N VAL A 245 0.19 -26.69 -23.00
CA VAL A 245 1.05 -25.73 -23.71
C VAL A 245 0.53 -25.59 -25.14
N ARG A 246 0.31 -24.35 -25.57
CA ARG A 246 -0.03 -24.05 -26.94
C ARG A 246 1.24 -24.18 -27.80
N GLY A 247 1.22 -25.05 -28.79
CA GLY A 247 2.34 -25.28 -29.72
C GLY A 247 2.55 -24.16 -30.73
#